data_6316e825ceb037c5916bf0ace34cc9a4
#
_entry.id   6316e825ceb037c5916bf0ace34cc9a4
#
_cell.length_a   1.000
_cell.length_b   1.000
_cell.length_c   1.000
_cell.angle_alpha   90.00
_cell.angle_beta   90.00
_cell.angle_gamma   90.00
#
_symmetry.space_group_name_H-M   'P 1'
#
loop_
_entity.id
_entity.type
_entity.pdbx_description
1 polymer ?
#
loop_
_entity_poly.entity_id
_entity_poly.type
_entity_poly.pdbx_seq_one_letter_code
_entity_poly.pdbx_strand_id
1 'polypeptide(L)'
;FLDADDWWEEGKLTAQLELLEKTGYVLCSTGRELMKADGTDTGRYIPVKEKILYRDLLKHNSINCSSVVIRREAALEFPMEHDDSHEDYITWLKVLRKYGCAGGINRPYLKYRLSEGGKSRNKLKSAAMTYRVYRYAGYGHVKSCLFFVSYAVHGIRKYF
;
A
#
# COMPACT_ATOMS: atom_id res chain seq x y z
N PHE A 1 8.25 -0.76 -7.62
CA PHE A 1 7.40 0.35 -8.09
C PHE A 1 7.87 1.66 -7.47
N LEU A 2 7.81 2.75 -8.23
CA LEU A 2 8.15 4.09 -7.77
C LEU A 2 7.36 5.10 -8.60
N ASP A 3 6.54 5.92 -7.95
CA ASP A 3 5.82 7.00 -8.58
C ASP A 3 6.79 8.14 -8.94
N ALA A 4 6.51 8.89 -10.00
CA ALA A 4 7.44 9.88 -10.56
C ALA A 4 7.73 11.08 -9.63
N ASP A 5 6.89 11.32 -8.64
CA ASP A 5 7.00 12.39 -7.66
C ASP A 5 7.58 11.94 -6.30
N ASP A 6 7.84 10.64 -6.13
CA ASP A 6 8.44 10.05 -4.93
C ASP A 6 9.94 9.76 -5.12
N TRP A 7 10.67 9.51 -4.02
CA TRP A 7 12.05 9.02 -4.09
C TRP A 7 12.41 8.09 -2.93
N TRP A 8 13.46 7.33 -3.13
CA TRP A 8 13.96 6.35 -2.17
C TRP A 8 15.24 6.83 -1.48
N GLU A 9 15.38 6.44 -0.22
CA GLU A 9 16.62 6.55 0.52
C GLU A 9 17.60 5.44 0.11
N GLU A 10 18.89 5.73 0.28
CA GLU A 10 19.96 4.77 0.07
C GLU A 10 19.78 3.52 0.94
N GLY A 11 20.16 2.37 0.40
CA GLY A 11 20.05 1.07 1.09
C GLY A 11 18.66 0.44 1.07
N LYS A 12 17.62 1.13 0.58
CA LYS A 12 16.26 0.58 0.52
C LYS A 12 16.19 -0.77 -0.20
N LEU A 13 16.72 -0.85 -1.42
CA LEU A 13 16.66 -2.08 -2.22
C LEU A 13 17.45 -3.20 -1.58
N THR A 14 18.65 -2.93 -1.07
CA THR A 14 19.48 -3.91 -0.37
C THR A 14 18.70 -4.52 0.80
N ALA A 15 18.18 -3.67 1.70
CA ALA A 15 17.45 -4.13 2.87
C ALA A 15 16.18 -4.95 2.51
N GLN A 16 15.46 -4.55 1.45
CA GLN A 16 14.27 -5.28 1.01
C GLN A 16 14.62 -6.62 0.35
N LEU A 17 15.68 -6.69 -0.45
CA LEU A 17 16.13 -7.94 -1.07
C LEU A 17 16.60 -8.93 0.01
N GLU A 18 17.42 -8.49 0.97
CA GLU A 18 17.84 -9.31 2.11
C GLU A 18 16.65 -9.87 2.89
N LEU A 19 15.62 -9.05 3.15
CA LEU A 19 14.41 -9.51 3.82
C LEU A 19 13.70 -10.58 3.00
N LEU A 20 13.49 -10.36 1.68
CA LEU A 20 12.81 -11.31 0.80
C LEU A 20 13.57 -12.64 0.69
N GLU A 21 14.90 -12.60 0.65
CA GLU A 21 15.75 -13.79 0.62
C GLU A 21 15.67 -14.56 1.94
N LYS A 22 15.83 -13.86 3.06
CA LYS A 22 15.80 -14.45 4.40
C LYS A 22 14.47 -15.09 4.75
N THR A 23 13.36 -14.48 4.33
CA THR A 23 12.00 -14.90 4.75
C THR A 23 11.27 -15.75 3.73
N GLY A 24 11.70 -15.72 2.47
CA GLY A 24 10.96 -16.31 1.35
C GLY A 24 9.68 -15.55 0.97
N TYR A 25 9.43 -14.38 1.54
CA TYR A 25 8.27 -13.57 1.16
C TYR A 25 8.37 -13.11 -0.30
N VAL A 26 7.23 -12.90 -0.93
CA VAL A 26 7.16 -12.46 -2.34
C VAL A 26 7.04 -10.94 -2.47
N LEU A 27 6.64 -10.25 -1.39
CA LEU A 27 6.41 -8.81 -1.34
C LEU A 27 6.96 -8.23 -0.05
N CYS A 28 7.62 -7.08 -0.16
CA CYS A 28 8.10 -6.27 0.97
C CYS A 28 7.77 -4.80 0.75
N SER A 29 7.31 -4.13 1.81
CA SER A 29 7.04 -2.69 1.87
C SER A 29 7.92 -2.02 2.93
N THR A 30 8.08 -0.70 2.86
CA THR A 30 8.83 0.07 3.86
C THR A 30 7.96 1.15 4.52
N GLY A 31 8.39 1.65 5.67
CA GLY A 31 7.89 2.90 6.21
C GLY A 31 8.18 4.07 5.27
N ARG A 32 7.48 5.19 5.46
CA ARG A 32 7.63 6.39 4.64
C ARG A 32 7.56 7.66 5.45
N GLU A 33 8.30 8.66 5.03
CA GLU A 33 8.16 10.06 5.45
C GLU A 33 7.31 10.83 4.46
N LEU A 34 6.49 11.75 4.98
CA LEU A 34 5.65 12.60 4.15
C LEU A 34 6.39 13.88 3.82
N MET A 35 6.52 14.19 2.54
CA MET A 35 7.18 15.39 2.03
C MET A 35 6.14 16.36 1.49
N LYS A 36 6.37 17.67 1.66
CA LYS A 36 5.53 18.70 1.02
C LYS A 36 5.73 18.69 -0.49
N ALA A 37 4.87 19.40 -1.22
CA ALA A 37 4.96 19.51 -2.68
C ALA A 37 6.32 20.08 -3.16
N ASP A 38 6.94 20.95 -2.38
CA ASP A 38 8.26 21.52 -2.63
C ASP A 38 9.43 20.58 -2.28
N GLY A 39 9.14 19.41 -1.72
CA GLY A 39 10.15 18.41 -1.30
C GLY A 39 10.66 18.59 0.13
N THR A 40 10.18 19.59 0.89
CA THR A 40 10.56 19.74 2.30
C THR A 40 9.87 18.72 3.19
N ASP A 41 10.55 18.26 4.23
CA ASP A 41 10.02 17.30 5.20
C ASP A 41 8.86 17.92 6.01
N THR A 42 7.81 17.13 6.22
CA THR A 42 6.69 17.50 7.11
C THR A 42 6.91 17.12 8.56
N GLY A 43 7.97 16.37 8.88
CA GLY A 43 8.23 15.74 10.17
C GLY A 43 7.27 14.57 10.49
N ARG A 44 6.50 14.09 9.51
CA ARG A 44 5.53 12.99 9.71
C ARG A 44 6.05 11.69 9.11
N TYR A 45 6.16 10.69 9.96
CA TYR A 45 6.52 9.33 9.60
C TYR A 45 5.30 8.41 9.65
N ILE A 46 5.13 7.58 8.63
CA ILE A 46 4.10 6.54 8.56
C ILE A 46 4.79 5.19 8.67
N PRO A 47 4.65 4.49 9.81
CA PRO A 47 5.27 3.19 10.03
C PRO A 47 4.60 2.09 9.21
N VAL A 48 5.31 0.96 9.08
CA VAL A 48 4.79 -0.28 8.51
C VAL A 48 5.01 -1.42 9.52
N LYS A 49 4.10 -2.39 9.56
CA LYS A 49 4.28 -3.61 10.37
C LYS A 49 5.35 -4.49 9.72
N GLU A 50 6.20 -5.15 10.53
CA GLU A 50 7.20 -6.11 10.04
C GLU A 50 6.58 -7.30 9.28
N LYS A 51 5.38 -7.72 9.70
CA LYS A 51 4.58 -8.73 9.01
C LYS A 51 3.19 -8.18 8.73
N ILE A 52 2.82 -8.11 7.46
CA ILE A 52 1.53 -7.62 6.98
C ILE A 52 0.70 -8.81 6.54
N LEU A 53 -0.40 -9.08 7.23
CA LEU A 53 -1.30 -10.18 6.91
C LEU A 53 -2.43 -9.73 6.00
N TYR A 54 -2.98 -10.65 5.21
CA TYR A 54 -4.15 -10.40 4.37
C TYR A 54 -5.30 -9.72 5.14
N ARG A 55 -5.61 -10.23 6.36
CA ARG A 55 -6.67 -9.68 7.22
C ARG A 55 -6.41 -8.24 7.69
N ASP A 56 -5.12 -7.86 7.84
CA ASP A 56 -4.75 -6.48 8.21
C ASP A 56 -5.00 -5.55 7.03
N LEU A 57 -4.64 -6.00 5.83
CA LEU A 57 -4.83 -5.26 4.60
C LEU A 57 -6.32 -5.05 4.28
N LEU A 58 -7.19 -6.02 4.57
CA LEU A 58 -8.64 -5.86 4.43
C LEU A 58 -9.22 -4.71 5.28
N LYS A 59 -8.59 -4.41 6.42
CA LYS A 59 -9.03 -3.32 7.30
C LYS A 59 -8.53 -1.96 6.86
N HIS A 60 -7.35 -1.91 6.26
CA HIS A 60 -6.70 -0.67 5.86
C HIS A 60 -5.54 -0.96 4.89
N ASN A 61 -5.44 -0.21 3.78
CA ASN A 61 -4.26 -0.28 2.92
C ASN A 61 -3.05 0.32 3.64
N SER A 62 -2.18 -0.53 4.16
CA SER A 62 -0.93 -0.13 4.82
C SER A 62 0.28 -0.17 3.89
N ILE A 63 0.13 -0.71 2.68
CA ILE A 63 1.18 -0.85 1.67
C ILE A 63 1.08 0.32 0.69
N ASN A 64 2.12 1.15 0.62
CA ASN A 64 2.21 2.22 -0.38
C ASN A 64 2.92 1.69 -1.63
N CYS A 65 2.41 1.99 -2.81
CA CYS A 65 2.92 1.48 -4.09
C CYS A 65 4.42 1.76 -4.25
N SER A 66 4.85 3.02 -4.08
CA SER A 66 6.25 3.43 -4.22
C SER A 66 7.22 2.78 -3.21
N SER A 67 6.69 2.17 -2.13
CA SER A 67 7.52 1.47 -1.14
C SER A 67 7.80 0.01 -1.50
N VAL A 68 7.07 -0.56 -2.46
CA VAL A 68 7.04 -2.00 -2.71
C VAL A 68 8.21 -2.50 -3.54
N VAL A 69 8.81 -3.60 -3.07
CA VAL A 69 9.57 -4.56 -3.89
C VAL A 69 8.79 -5.88 -3.88
N ILE A 70 8.59 -6.47 -5.05
CA ILE A 70 7.85 -7.70 -5.24
C ILE A 70 8.62 -8.62 -6.20
N ARG A 71 8.57 -9.93 -5.99
CA ARG A 71 9.15 -10.90 -6.91
C ARG A 71 8.42 -10.83 -8.26
N ARG A 72 9.20 -10.88 -9.35
CA ARG A 72 8.70 -10.69 -10.72
C ARG A 72 7.55 -11.65 -11.04
N GLU A 73 7.66 -12.90 -10.63
CA GLU A 73 6.66 -13.94 -10.87
C GLU A 73 5.30 -13.57 -10.25
N ALA A 74 5.30 -13.07 -9.01
CA ALA A 74 4.08 -12.63 -8.34
C ALA A 74 3.49 -11.36 -8.97
N ALA A 75 4.34 -10.44 -9.44
CA ALA A 75 3.88 -9.23 -10.13
C ALA A 75 3.25 -9.54 -11.49
N LEU A 76 3.79 -10.52 -12.23
CA LEU A 76 3.23 -10.98 -13.52
C LEU A 76 1.94 -11.77 -13.33
N GLU A 77 1.82 -12.54 -12.25
CA GLU A 77 0.60 -13.31 -11.94
C GLU A 77 -0.57 -12.39 -11.54
N PHE A 78 -0.28 -11.28 -10.85
CA PHE A 78 -1.27 -10.32 -10.37
C PHE A 78 -0.96 -8.91 -10.89
N PRO A 79 -1.17 -8.65 -12.19
CA PRO A 79 -0.94 -7.31 -12.75
C PRO A 79 -1.86 -6.27 -12.11
N MET A 80 -1.44 -5.02 -12.14
CA MET A 80 -2.28 -3.89 -11.72
C MET A 80 -3.34 -3.65 -12.80
N GLU A 81 -4.60 -3.88 -12.43
CA GLU A 81 -5.78 -3.71 -13.27
C GLU A 81 -6.77 -2.78 -12.58
N HIS A 82 -7.76 -2.27 -13.31
CA HIS A 82 -8.84 -1.44 -12.78
C HIS A 82 -8.38 -0.05 -12.34
N ASP A 83 -7.93 0.77 -13.31
CA ASP A 83 -7.51 2.16 -13.14
C ASP A 83 -8.62 3.09 -12.61
N ASP A 84 -9.89 2.62 -12.65
CA ASP A 84 -11.06 3.24 -12.04
C ASP A 84 -11.14 3.04 -10.51
N SER A 85 -10.15 2.34 -9.93
CA SER A 85 -10.05 2.02 -8.51
C SER A 85 -8.62 2.25 -7.99
N HIS A 86 -8.30 1.71 -6.81
CA HIS A 86 -6.95 1.63 -6.27
C HIS A 86 -6.32 0.30 -6.75
N GLU A 87 -5.75 0.30 -7.94
CA GLU A 87 -5.20 -0.86 -8.63
C GLU A 87 -4.10 -1.56 -7.83
N ASP A 88 -3.25 -0.79 -7.17
CA ASP A 88 -2.20 -1.27 -6.27
C ASP A 88 -2.79 -2.08 -5.11
N TYR A 89 -3.81 -1.54 -4.46
CA TYR A 89 -4.45 -2.18 -3.32
C TYR A 89 -5.15 -3.50 -3.71
N ILE A 90 -5.79 -3.55 -4.89
CA ILE A 90 -6.38 -4.77 -5.44
C ILE A 90 -5.29 -5.83 -5.62
N THR A 91 -4.17 -5.45 -6.23
CA THR A 91 -3.02 -6.33 -6.46
C THR A 91 -2.44 -6.86 -5.16
N TRP A 92 -2.22 -6.00 -4.16
CA TRP A 92 -1.72 -6.45 -2.85
C TRP A 92 -2.68 -7.42 -2.16
N LEU A 93 -3.98 -7.19 -2.25
CA LEU A 93 -4.97 -8.14 -1.70
C LEU A 93 -4.92 -9.49 -2.43
N LYS A 94 -4.80 -9.52 -3.76
CA LYS A 94 -4.66 -10.77 -4.53
C LYS A 94 -3.37 -11.52 -4.14
N VAL A 95 -2.24 -10.82 -4.07
CA VAL A 95 -0.94 -11.38 -3.67
C VAL A 95 -1.01 -11.96 -2.26
N LEU A 96 -1.48 -11.21 -1.28
CA LEU A 96 -1.52 -11.68 0.11
C LEU A 96 -2.57 -12.78 0.32
N ARG A 97 -3.62 -12.84 -0.48
CA ARG A 97 -4.56 -13.97 -0.46
C ARG A 97 -3.89 -15.28 -0.85
N LYS A 98 -2.99 -15.26 -1.83
CA LYS A 98 -2.26 -16.45 -2.30
C LYS A 98 -1.08 -16.78 -1.40
N TYR A 99 -0.26 -15.79 -1.07
CA TYR A 99 1.03 -15.98 -0.38
C TYR A 99 0.95 -15.78 1.14
N GLY A 100 -0.21 -15.39 1.67
CA GLY A 100 -0.50 -15.28 3.11
C GLY A 100 -0.08 -13.96 3.73
N CYS A 101 1.13 -13.48 3.48
CA CYS A 101 1.66 -12.25 4.09
C CYS A 101 2.71 -11.56 3.23
N ALA A 102 3.01 -10.33 3.59
CA ALA A 102 4.14 -9.54 3.09
C ALA A 102 5.06 -9.16 4.25
N GLY A 103 6.33 -8.87 3.91
CA GLY A 103 7.28 -8.27 4.84
C GLY A 103 7.14 -6.76 4.91
N GLY A 104 7.60 -6.20 6.02
CA GLY A 104 7.73 -4.75 6.17
C GLY A 104 8.99 -4.37 6.90
N ILE A 105 9.66 -3.33 6.43
CA ILE A 105 10.83 -2.73 7.09
C ILE A 105 10.39 -1.39 7.67
N ASN A 106 10.30 -1.33 9.00
CA ASN A 106 9.86 -0.14 9.70
C ASN A 106 10.96 0.94 9.75
N ARG A 107 11.41 1.37 8.56
CA ARG A 107 12.34 2.48 8.33
C ARG A 107 11.79 3.38 7.23
N PRO A 108 12.09 4.70 7.25
CA PRO A 108 11.57 5.67 6.28
C PRO A 108 12.35 5.65 4.96
N TYR A 109 12.44 4.50 4.33
CA TYR A 109 13.13 4.35 3.05
C TYR A 109 12.41 4.99 1.86
N LEU A 110 11.14 5.40 2.04
CA LEU A 110 10.38 6.12 1.04
C LEU A 110 10.12 7.54 1.50
N LYS A 111 10.44 8.51 0.65
CA LYS A 111 10.01 9.91 0.76
C LYS A 111 8.78 10.09 -0.15
N TYR A 112 7.62 10.16 0.48
CA TYR A 112 6.34 10.25 -0.19
C TYR A 112 5.88 11.70 -0.33
N ARG A 113 5.77 12.19 -1.56
CA ARG A 113 5.39 13.57 -1.83
C ARG A 113 3.86 13.75 -1.76
N LEU A 114 3.42 14.74 -0.99
CA LEU A 114 2.03 15.16 -0.93
C LEU A 114 1.72 16.08 -2.11
N SER A 115 1.30 15.49 -3.24
CA SER A 115 0.93 16.24 -4.44
C SER A 115 -0.46 16.85 -4.32
N GLU A 116 -0.65 18.05 -4.88
CA GLU A 116 -1.97 18.74 -4.88
C GLU A 116 -2.98 18.10 -5.86
N GLY A 117 -2.53 17.24 -6.78
CA GLY A 117 -3.32 16.67 -7.89
C GLY A 117 -3.66 15.17 -7.79
N GLY A 118 -3.30 14.47 -6.70
CA GLY A 118 -3.42 13.02 -6.60
C GLY A 118 -4.84 12.46 -6.68
N LYS A 119 -4.98 11.20 -7.17
CA LYS A 119 -6.26 10.43 -7.29
C LYS A 119 -7.08 10.43 -6.00
N SER A 120 -6.46 10.54 -4.83
CA SER A 120 -7.09 10.48 -3.50
C SER A 120 -7.60 11.82 -2.95
N ARG A 121 -7.41 12.94 -3.66
CA ARG A 121 -7.83 14.28 -3.21
C ARG A 121 -9.35 14.40 -3.06
N ASN A 122 -10.11 13.87 -4.02
CA ASN A 122 -11.57 13.84 -3.92
C ASN A 122 -11.97 12.67 -3.00
N LYS A 123 -12.31 12.98 -1.76
CA LYS A 123 -12.65 11.98 -0.73
C LYS A 123 -13.82 11.09 -1.11
N LEU A 124 -14.85 11.62 -1.80
CA LEU A 124 -15.99 10.82 -2.27
C LEU A 124 -15.58 9.87 -3.39
N LYS A 125 -14.79 10.35 -4.35
CA LYS A 125 -14.25 9.50 -5.42
C LYS A 125 -13.34 8.41 -4.84
N SER A 126 -12.43 8.77 -3.94
CA SER A 126 -11.55 7.81 -3.26
C SER A 126 -12.34 6.78 -2.43
N ALA A 127 -13.41 7.19 -1.77
CA ALA A 127 -14.31 6.28 -1.05
C ALA A 127 -14.97 5.26 -2.00
N ALA A 128 -15.51 5.73 -3.14
CA ALA A 128 -16.08 4.85 -4.16
C ALA A 128 -15.04 3.88 -4.74
N MET A 129 -13.82 4.38 -5.00
CA MET A 129 -12.68 3.54 -5.44
C MET A 129 -12.36 2.46 -4.40
N THR A 130 -12.29 2.80 -3.11
CA THR A 130 -12.03 1.84 -2.03
C THR A 130 -13.13 0.78 -1.94
N TYR A 131 -14.41 1.15 -2.10
CA TYR A 131 -15.49 0.15 -2.16
C TYR A 131 -15.31 -0.81 -3.34
N ARG A 132 -14.94 -0.30 -4.52
CA ARG A 132 -14.67 -1.11 -5.71
C ARG A 132 -13.52 -2.11 -5.51
N VAL A 133 -12.48 -1.74 -4.74
CA VAL A 133 -11.39 -2.66 -4.39
C VAL A 133 -11.94 -3.97 -3.84
N TYR A 134 -12.88 -3.92 -2.88
CA TYR A 134 -13.45 -5.12 -2.29
C TYR A 134 -14.32 -5.89 -3.29
N ARG A 135 -15.01 -5.19 -4.20
CA ARG A 135 -15.78 -5.82 -5.28
C ARG A 135 -14.86 -6.58 -6.24
N TYR A 136 -13.78 -5.94 -6.69
CA TYR A 136 -12.78 -6.56 -7.56
C TYR A 136 -11.97 -7.67 -6.84
N ALA A 137 -11.82 -7.59 -5.54
CA ALA A 137 -11.28 -8.67 -4.73
C ALA A 137 -12.24 -9.88 -4.57
N GLY A 138 -13.45 -9.83 -5.19
CA GLY A 138 -14.40 -10.94 -5.24
C GLY A 138 -15.36 -11.02 -4.06
N TYR A 139 -15.50 -9.95 -3.27
CA TYR A 139 -16.48 -9.92 -2.16
C TYR A 139 -17.87 -9.49 -2.64
N GLY A 140 -18.93 -10.09 -2.07
CA GLY A 140 -20.31 -9.66 -2.25
C GLY A 140 -20.57 -8.27 -1.65
N HIS A 141 -21.69 -7.62 -2.03
CA HIS A 141 -22.02 -6.26 -1.61
C HIS A 141 -21.96 -6.06 -0.08
N VAL A 142 -22.57 -6.94 0.71
CA VAL A 142 -22.62 -6.82 2.17
C VAL A 142 -21.21 -6.84 2.78
N LYS A 143 -20.36 -7.80 2.41
CA LYS A 143 -18.97 -7.87 2.90
C LYS A 143 -18.15 -6.66 2.44
N SER A 144 -18.35 -6.19 1.22
CA SER A 144 -17.67 -5.00 0.71
C SER A 144 -18.03 -3.74 1.51
N CYS A 145 -19.30 -3.58 1.88
CA CYS A 145 -19.74 -2.49 2.76
C CYS A 145 -19.11 -2.60 4.16
N LEU A 146 -19.07 -3.79 4.75
CA LEU A 146 -18.46 -4.00 6.08
C LEU A 146 -16.97 -3.66 6.07
N PHE A 147 -16.23 -4.13 5.07
CA PHE A 147 -14.80 -3.80 4.93
C PHE A 147 -14.57 -2.32 4.64
N PHE A 148 -15.42 -1.70 3.84
CA PHE A 148 -15.36 -0.26 3.57
C PHE A 148 -15.54 0.56 4.85
N VAL A 149 -16.53 0.24 5.68
CA VAL A 149 -16.75 0.91 6.99
C VAL A 149 -15.51 0.71 7.89
N SER A 150 -15.00 -0.52 7.98
CA SER A 150 -13.77 -0.81 8.72
C SER A 150 -12.59 0.04 8.22
N TYR A 151 -12.42 0.14 6.90
CA TYR A 151 -11.37 0.96 6.28
C TYR A 151 -11.51 2.45 6.66
N ALA A 152 -12.72 2.99 6.59
CA ALA A 152 -13.00 4.38 6.93
C ALA A 152 -12.66 4.69 8.40
N VAL A 153 -13.06 3.82 9.34
CA VAL A 153 -12.77 3.96 10.77
C VAL A 153 -11.26 3.91 11.04
N HIS A 154 -10.54 2.97 10.44
CA HIS A 154 -9.08 2.87 10.60
C HIS A 154 -8.34 4.04 9.93
N GLY A 155 -8.85 4.55 8.82
CA GLY A 155 -8.32 5.72 8.13
C GLY A 155 -8.41 6.97 9.01
N ILE A 156 -9.53 7.20 9.68
CA ILE A 156 -9.69 8.34 10.62
C ILE A 156 -8.67 8.24 11.75
N ARG A 157 -8.57 7.08 12.41
CA ARG A 157 -7.64 6.87 13.54
C ARG A 157 -6.15 7.07 13.18
N LYS A 158 -5.80 7.00 11.91
CA LYS A 158 -4.41 7.19 11.46
C LYS A 158 -4.02 8.67 11.34
N TYR A 159 -4.99 9.55 11.15
CA TYR A 159 -4.76 10.97 10.89
C TYR A 159 -5.16 11.88 12.05
N PHE A 160 -5.85 11.34 13.06
CA PHE A 160 -6.22 11.96 14.32
C PHE A 160 -5.67 11.16 15.50
#